data_882a924bb1407ee3c0482e8130c2b9a6
#
_entry.id   882a924bb1407ee3c0482e8130c2b9a6
#
_cell.length_a   1.000
_cell.length_b   1.000
_cell.length_c   1.000
_cell.angle_alpha   90.00
_cell.angle_beta   90.00
_cell.angle_gamma   90.00
#
_symmetry.space_group_name_H-M   'P 1'
#
loop_
_entity.id
_entity.type
_entity.pdbx_description
1 polymer ?
#
loop_
_entity_poly.entity_id
_entity_poly.type
_entity_poly.pdbx_seq_one_letter_code
_entity_poly.pdbx_strand_id
1 'polypeptide(L)'
;SWNESKEIAYEKVKPTIKQKYDFDFATLFKGMDRVFPVRYRTNENLDRIAQMAQIYGIDAKDMRRYVQRSINPSTHVFDLDKLKEMVMRNRKVMETSKDPYQMPPVKFLQNKQNGIPVVKSDPAFIERLCTQFQLSVEVVNTLIEYTLQQTHQQFSRNYVEKVAASWVRLGVDSRKKALEIINQAPTENKREKKEEKVV
;
A
#
# COMPACT_ATOMS: atom_id res chain seq x y z
N SER A 1 17.95 29.16 15.70
CA SER A 1 18.08 28.19 16.80
C SER A 1 17.81 26.77 16.31
N TRP A 2 18.21 25.78 17.09
CA TRP A 2 18.05 24.37 16.75
C TRP A 2 16.58 23.94 16.53
N ASN A 3 15.64 24.60 17.21
CA ASN A 3 14.21 24.40 17.06
C ASN A 3 13.66 24.98 15.75
N GLU A 4 14.12 26.14 15.33
CA GLU A 4 13.71 26.75 14.05
C GLU A 4 14.13 25.91 12.85
N SER A 5 15.32 25.29 12.90
CA SER A 5 15.79 24.40 11.84
C SER A 5 14.94 23.13 11.70
N LYS A 6 14.39 22.62 12.81
CA LYS A 6 13.50 21.45 12.82
C LYS A 6 12.11 21.77 12.26
N GLU A 7 11.54 22.92 12.64
CA GLU A 7 10.26 23.37 12.14
C GLU A 7 10.32 23.62 10.63
N ILE A 8 11.39 24.26 10.16
CA ILE A 8 11.62 24.51 8.73
C ILE A 8 11.75 23.18 7.95
N ALA A 9 12.46 22.20 8.47
CA ALA A 9 12.60 20.91 7.82
C ALA A 9 11.27 20.13 7.77
N TYR A 10 10.48 20.19 8.84
CA TYR A 10 9.16 19.59 8.91
C TYR A 10 8.18 20.22 7.92
N GLU A 11 8.11 21.56 7.87
CA GLU A 11 7.23 22.28 6.97
C GLU A 11 7.59 22.10 5.49
N LYS A 12 8.86 21.99 5.15
CA LYS A 12 9.31 21.74 3.78
C LYS A 12 8.95 20.36 3.25
N VAL A 13 8.87 19.37 4.13
CA VAL A 13 8.62 17.97 3.75
C VAL A 13 7.12 17.65 3.73
N LYS A 14 6.36 18.20 4.67
CA LYS A 14 4.94 17.94 4.85
C LYS A 14 4.08 18.15 3.59
N PRO A 15 4.21 19.24 2.81
CA PRO A 15 3.40 19.44 1.60
C PRO A 15 3.67 18.40 0.49
N THR A 16 4.91 17.97 0.33
CA THR A 16 5.31 17.00 -0.70
C THR A 16 4.74 15.61 -0.40
N ILE A 17 4.72 15.21 0.86
CA ILE A 17 4.22 13.90 1.30
C ILE A 17 2.70 13.85 1.27
N LYS A 18 2.01 14.93 1.68
CA LYS A 18 0.54 15.03 1.64
C LYS A 18 -0.05 14.88 0.24
N GLN A 19 0.69 15.17 -0.81
CA GLN A 19 0.22 14.99 -2.19
C GLN A 19 0.04 13.53 -2.59
N LYS A 20 0.79 12.61 -1.99
CA LYS A 20 0.75 11.17 -2.30
C LYS A 20 0.14 10.33 -1.19
N TYR A 21 0.56 10.55 0.05
CA TYR A 21 0.21 9.72 1.18
C TYR A 21 -0.07 10.59 2.40
N ASP A 22 -1.21 10.36 3.03
CA ASP A 22 -1.55 11.01 4.29
C ASP A 22 -1.00 10.19 5.47
N PHE A 23 -0.07 10.77 6.22
CA PHE A 23 0.58 10.10 7.33
C PHE A 23 0.84 11.08 8.49
N ASP A 24 0.61 10.63 9.71
CA ASP A 24 0.81 11.42 10.93
C ASP A 24 2.28 11.45 11.34
N PHE A 25 3.07 12.33 10.71
CA PHE A 25 4.47 12.52 11.04
C PHE A 25 4.69 13.14 12.41
N ALA A 26 3.75 13.92 12.92
CA ALA A 26 3.85 14.51 14.25
C ALA A 26 3.94 13.42 15.32
N THR A 27 3.10 12.41 15.24
CA THR A 27 3.17 11.23 16.14
C THR A 27 4.45 10.43 15.92
N LEU A 28 4.88 10.21 14.67
CA LEU A 28 6.12 9.51 14.37
C LEU A 28 7.33 10.20 15.00
N PHE A 29 7.42 11.53 14.87
CA PHE A 29 8.59 12.29 15.31
C PHE A 29 8.64 12.55 16.82
N LYS A 30 7.52 12.39 17.52
CA LYS A 30 7.43 12.68 18.95
C LYS A 30 8.44 11.85 19.76
N GLY A 31 9.39 12.55 20.41
CA GLY A 31 10.42 11.90 21.22
C GLY A 31 11.52 11.18 20.40
N MET A 32 11.60 11.40 19.10
CA MET A 32 12.51 10.70 18.19
C MET A 32 13.74 11.53 17.77
N ASP A 33 13.95 12.69 18.35
CA ASP A 33 15.01 13.62 17.90
C ASP A 33 16.42 13.05 18.01
N ARG A 34 16.69 12.21 19.01
CA ARG A 34 18.01 11.58 19.21
C ARG A 34 18.18 10.34 18.33
N VAL A 35 17.14 9.54 18.21
CA VAL A 35 17.17 8.23 17.54
C VAL A 35 17.00 8.38 16.03
N PHE A 36 16.07 9.24 15.62
CA PHE A 36 15.78 9.53 14.20
C PHE A 36 15.94 11.03 13.93
N PRO A 37 17.18 11.54 13.90
CA PRO A 37 17.45 12.96 13.73
C PRO A 37 17.12 13.46 12.32
N VAL A 38 17.14 14.77 12.14
CA VAL A 38 16.79 15.46 10.88
C VAL A 38 17.58 14.93 9.68
N ARG A 39 18.84 14.50 9.86
CA ARG A 39 19.63 13.94 8.75
C ARG A 39 19.01 12.70 8.11
N TYR A 40 18.17 11.95 8.83
CA TYR A 40 17.44 10.79 8.30
C TYR A 40 16.00 11.13 7.87
N ARG A 41 15.51 12.32 8.19
CA ARG A 41 14.17 12.81 7.79
C ARG A 41 14.22 13.44 6.41
N THR A 42 14.84 12.77 5.46
CA THR A 42 14.90 13.18 4.06
C THR A 42 13.54 12.99 3.40
N ASN A 43 13.26 13.74 2.33
CA ASN A 43 12.03 13.55 1.54
C ASN A 43 11.87 12.10 1.08
N GLU A 44 12.95 11.46 0.65
CA GLU A 44 12.96 10.07 0.20
C GLU A 44 12.56 9.11 1.32
N ASN A 45 13.19 9.21 2.50
CA ASN A 45 12.89 8.35 3.64
C ASN A 45 11.45 8.56 4.14
N LEU A 46 11.01 9.80 4.27
CA LEU A 46 9.66 10.11 4.76
C LEU A 46 8.58 9.70 3.77
N ASP A 47 8.80 9.92 2.49
CA ASP A 47 7.90 9.44 1.43
C ASP A 47 7.78 7.91 1.46
N ARG A 48 8.88 7.22 1.61
CA ARG A 48 8.92 5.77 1.72
C ARG A 48 8.21 5.25 2.97
N ILE A 49 8.39 5.89 4.11
CA ILE A 49 7.69 5.57 5.37
C ILE A 49 6.18 5.75 5.20
N ALA A 50 5.74 6.89 4.66
CA ALA A 50 4.33 7.17 4.42
C ALA A 50 3.71 6.18 3.42
N GLN A 51 4.42 5.84 2.37
CA GLN A 51 4.00 4.85 1.37
C GLN A 51 3.80 3.47 2.00
N MET A 52 4.77 2.99 2.78
CA MET A 52 4.67 1.71 3.48
C MET A 52 3.51 1.70 4.49
N ALA A 53 3.33 2.80 5.22
CA ALA A 53 2.21 2.93 6.15
C ALA A 53 0.86 2.80 5.45
N GLN A 54 0.70 3.43 4.30
CA GLN A 54 -0.53 3.40 3.50
C GLN A 54 -0.79 2.02 2.89
N ILE A 55 0.22 1.37 2.35
CA ILE A 55 0.07 0.09 1.65
C ILE A 55 -0.14 -1.07 2.63
N TYR A 56 0.61 -1.08 3.73
CA TYR A 56 0.60 -2.18 4.70
C TYR A 56 -0.34 -1.94 5.90
N GLY A 57 -0.87 -0.74 6.04
CA GLY A 57 -1.77 -0.40 7.14
C GLY A 57 -1.05 -0.32 8.49
N ILE A 58 0.04 0.43 8.55
CA ILE A 58 0.82 0.64 9.76
C ILE A 58 0.49 2.03 10.33
N ASP A 59 0.00 2.10 11.56
CA ASP A 59 -0.25 3.37 12.21
C ASP A 59 1.05 4.08 12.65
N ALA A 60 0.95 5.35 13.01
CA ALA A 60 2.13 6.14 13.36
C ALA A 60 2.85 5.64 14.63
N LYS A 61 2.14 5.06 15.58
CA LYS A 61 2.73 4.49 16.79
C LYS A 61 3.53 3.23 16.50
N ASP A 62 2.98 2.32 15.72
CA ASP A 62 3.67 1.11 15.29
C ASP A 62 4.84 1.46 14.37
N MET A 63 4.65 2.40 13.45
CA MET A 63 5.73 2.86 12.56
C MET A 63 6.89 3.47 13.36
N ARG A 64 6.61 4.29 14.37
CA ARG A 64 7.64 4.83 15.27
C ARG A 64 8.47 3.73 15.92
N ARG A 65 7.81 2.70 16.43
CA ARG A 65 8.48 1.54 17.03
C ARG A 65 9.35 0.80 16.02
N TYR A 66 8.88 0.61 14.80
CA TYR A 66 9.64 -0.02 13.73
C TYR A 66 10.84 0.83 13.30
N VAL A 67 10.67 2.13 13.19
CA VAL A 67 11.78 3.05 12.89
C VAL A 67 12.85 2.99 13.99
N GLN A 68 12.46 2.99 15.27
CA GLN A 68 13.40 2.83 16.39
C GLN A 68 14.23 1.55 16.27
N ARG A 69 13.58 0.43 15.94
CA ARG A 69 14.23 -0.87 15.79
C ARG A 69 15.08 -0.99 14.53
N SER A 70 14.87 -0.14 13.55
CA SER A 70 15.64 -0.11 12.30
C SER A 70 16.89 0.75 12.37
N ILE A 71 17.15 1.37 13.52
CA ILE A 71 18.39 2.09 13.78
C ILE A 71 19.40 1.15 14.42
N ASN A 72 20.58 1.05 13.81
CA ASN A 72 21.65 0.23 14.34
C ASN A 72 22.12 0.80 15.69
N PRO A 73 22.12 0.03 16.80
CA PRO A 73 22.46 0.54 18.12
C PRO A 73 23.93 0.92 18.26
N SER A 74 24.82 0.36 17.44
CA SER A 74 26.25 0.64 17.47
C SER A 74 26.66 1.82 16.58
N THR A 75 26.13 1.87 15.36
CA THR A 75 26.48 2.90 14.36
C THR A 75 25.51 4.07 14.34
N HIS A 76 24.34 3.94 14.96
CA HIS A 76 23.24 4.91 14.93
C HIS A 76 22.74 5.23 13.50
N VAL A 77 22.97 4.34 12.55
CA VAL A 77 22.52 4.48 11.16
C VAL A 77 21.12 3.91 11.00
N PHE A 78 20.26 4.66 10.34
CA PHE A 78 18.92 4.21 9.94
C PHE A 78 19.01 3.25 8.76
N ASP A 79 18.38 2.08 8.92
CA ASP A 79 18.33 1.02 7.91
C ASP A 79 16.89 0.89 7.36
N LEU A 80 16.67 1.43 6.17
CA LEU A 80 15.37 1.40 5.50
C LEU A 80 14.94 -0.02 5.13
N ASP A 81 15.88 -0.90 4.75
CA ASP A 81 15.58 -2.29 4.40
C ASP A 81 15.11 -3.08 5.62
N LYS A 82 15.73 -2.84 6.76
CA LYS A 82 15.29 -3.42 8.04
C LYS A 82 13.89 -2.95 8.44
N LEU A 83 13.59 -1.66 8.24
CA LEU A 83 12.24 -1.12 8.44
C LEU A 83 11.22 -1.85 7.54
N LYS A 84 11.53 -1.99 6.27
CA LYS A 84 10.68 -2.68 5.31
C LYS A 84 10.40 -4.13 5.73
N GLU A 85 11.40 -4.87 6.17
CA GLU A 85 11.21 -6.23 6.67
C GLU A 85 10.23 -6.30 7.84
N MET A 86 10.35 -5.40 8.81
CA MET A 86 9.44 -5.35 9.95
C MET A 86 8.01 -5.00 9.55
N VAL A 87 7.85 -4.05 8.65
CA VAL A 87 6.55 -3.66 8.09
C VAL A 87 5.89 -4.84 7.38
N MET A 88 6.63 -5.58 6.55
CA MET A 88 6.14 -6.74 5.81
C MET A 88 5.75 -7.91 6.73
N ARG A 89 6.30 -8.00 7.93
CA ARG A 89 5.96 -9.02 8.94
C ARG A 89 4.74 -8.67 9.79
N ASN A 90 4.21 -7.46 9.67
CA ASN A 90 3.03 -7.06 10.42
C ASN A 90 1.84 -7.96 10.05
N ARG A 91 1.20 -8.54 11.07
CA ARG A 91 0.07 -9.47 10.93
C ARG A 91 -1.20 -8.98 11.62
N LYS A 92 -1.19 -7.75 12.16
CA LYS A 92 -2.38 -7.17 12.76
C LYS A 92 -3.54 -7.19 11.77
N VAL A 93 -4.70 -7.67 12.23
CA VAL A 93 -5.95 -7.54 11.48
C VAL A 93 -6.47 -6.12 11.66
N MET A 94 -6.92 -5.52 10.58
CA MET A 94 -7.60 -4.23 10.58
C MET A 94 -9.09 -4.46 10.37
N GLU A 95 -9.92 -3.85 11.21
CA GLU A 95 -11.38 -3.86 11.00
C GLU A 95 -11.73 -3.14 9.71
N THR A 96 -12.76 -3.63 9.02
CA THR A 96 -13.26 -2.99 7.81
C THR A 96 -13.78 -1.59 8.13
N SER A 97 -13.23 -0.58 7.47
CA SER A 97 -13.66 0.81 7.57
C SER A 97 -15.01 1.05 6.88
N LYS A 98 -15.60 2.24 7.07
CA LYS A 98 -16.84 2.64 6.39
C LYS A 98 -16.74 2.55 4.87
N ASP A 99 -15.57 2.88 4.32
CA ASP A 99 -15.24 2.68 2.91
C ASP A 99 -14.12 1.63 2.80
N PRO A 100 -14.46 0.35 2.57
CA PRO A 100 -13.46 -0.71 2.50
C PRO A 100 -12.46 -0.53 1.36
N TYR A 101 -12.82 0.19 0.30
CA TYR A 101 -11.94 0.40 -0.85
C TYR A 101 -10.86 1.45 -0.60
N GLN A 102 -10.97 2.21 0.49
CA GLN A 102 -9.90 3.11 0.96
C GLN A 102 -8.96 2.44 1.97
N MET A 103 -9.20 1.20 2.32
CA MET A 103 -8.32 0.44 3.22
C MET A 103 -6.92 0.25 2.63
N PRO A 104 -5.90 0.12 3.49
CA PRO A 104 -4.58 -0.33 3.05
C PRO A 104 -4.68 -1.64 2.28
N PRO A 105 -4.12 -1.75 1.07
CA PRO A 105 -4.34 -2.89 0.18
C PRO A 105 -3.93 -4.25 0.76
N VAL A 106 -2.85 -4.30 1.52
CA VAL A 106 -2.41 -5.55 2.18
C VAL A 106 -3.44 -6.00 3.22
N LYS A 107 -4.00 -5.08 3.99
CA LYS A 107 -5.08 -5.36 4.95
C LYS A 107 -6.38 -5.75 4.24
N PHE A 108 -6.68 -5.11 3.11
CA PHE A 108 -7.83 -5.46 2.29
C PHE A 108 -7.74 -6.91 1.79
N LEU A 109 -6.60 -7.31 1.25
CA LEU A 109 -6.37 -8.70 0.83
C LEU A 109 -6.47 -9.67 2.01
N GLN A 110 -5.86 -9.34 3.16
CA GLN A 110 -5.96 -10.16 4.37
C GLN A 110 -7.42 -10.36 4.79
N ASN A 111 -8.23 -9.31 4.79
CA ASN A 111 -9.65 -9.40 5.13
C ASN A 111 -10.43 -10.25 4.12
N LYS A 112 -10.12 -10.16 2.83
CA LYS A 112 -10.71 -11.02 1.80
C LYS A 112 -10.35 -12.50 1.97
N GLN A 113 -9.24 -12.77 2.61
CA GLN A 113 -8.77 -14.12 2.97
C GLN A 113 -9.17 -14.53 4.39
N ASN A 114 -10.24 -13.95 4.94
CA ASN A 114 -10.80 -14.25 6.27
C ASN A 114 -9.79 -14.05 7.43
N GLY A 115 -8.91 -13.06 7.32
CA GLY A 115 -7.91 -12.74 8.32
C GLY A 115 -6.67 -13.64 8.29
N ILE A 116 -6.60 -14.62 7.39
CA ILE A 116 -5.39 -15.42 7.19
C ILE A 116 -4.26 -14.52 6.69
N PRO A 117 -3.06 -14.58 7.29
CA PRO A 117 -1.94 -13.76 6.85
C PRO A 117 -1.62 -13.94 5.37
N VAL A 118 -1.37 -12.81 4.71
CA VAL A 118 -1.00 -12.79 3.28
C VAL A 118 0.38 -13.41 3.09
N VAL A 119 0.54 -14.24 2.07
CA VAL A 119 1.82 -14.87 1.72
C VAL A 119 2.88 -13.80 1.43
N LYS A 120 4.11 -13.99 1.87
CA LYS A 120 5.20 -12.98 1.83
C LYS A 120 5.40 -12.32 0.45
N SER A 121 5.21 -13.06 -0.63
CA SER A 121 5.35 -12.54 -2.01
C SER A 121 4.21 -11.63 -2.45
N ASP A 122 3.03 -11.76 -1.88
CA ASP A 122 1.84 -10.99 -2.25
C ASP A 122 1.91 -9.53 -1.81
N PRO A 123 2.39 -9.18 -0.59
CA PRO A 123 2.59 -7.79 -0.22
C PRO A 123 3.55 -7.04 -1.15
N ALA A 124 4.65 -7.66 -1.55
CA ALA A 124 5.60 -7.08 -2.50
C ALA A 124 4.95 -6.80 -3.85
N PHE A 125 4.11 -7.70 -4.32
CA PHE A 125 3.36 -7.53 -5.56
C PHE A 125 2.29 -6.41 -5.45
N ILE A 126 1.57 -6.34 -4.33
CA ILE A 126 0.62 -5.24 -4.07
C ILE A 126 1.34 -3.89 -4.04
N GLU A 127 2.50 -3.83 -3.40
CA GLU A 127 3.35 -2.63 -3.40
C GLU A 127 3.72 -2.20 -4.83
N ARG A 128 4.06 -3.15 -5.69
CA ARG A 128 4.35 -2.91 -7.10
C ARG A 128 3.15 -2.33 -7.85
N LEU A 129 1.94 -2.80 -7.60
CA LEU A 129 0.71 -2.23 -8.18
C LEU A 129 0.53 -0.76 -7.83
N CYS A 130 0.84 -0.39 -6.58
CA CYS A 130 0.75 0.99 -6.12
C CYS A 130 1.88 1.88 -6.66
N THR A 131 3.10 1.35 -6.79
CA THR A 131 4.30 2.14 -7.08
C THR A 131 4.70 2.14 -8.54
N GLN A 132 4.78 0.97 -9.18
CA GLN A 132 5.18 0.84 -10.59
C GLN A 132 4.00 1.04 -11.54
N PHE A 133 2.85 0.43 -11.27
CA PHE A 133 1.63 0.66 -12.04
C PHE A 133 0.95 1.98 -11.69
N GLN A 134 1.34 2.62 -10.60
CA GLN A 134 0.80 3.90 -10.11
C GLN A 134 -0.72 3.91 -9.95
N LEU A 135 -1.29 2.77 -9.59
CA LEU A 135 -2.71 2.65 -9.30
C LEU A 135 -3.00 3.21 -7.90
N SER A 136 -4.12 3.92 -7.76
CA SER A 136 -4.60 4.38 -6.46
C SER A 136 -5.02 3.21 -5.56
N VAL A 137 -5.04 3.43 -4.26
CA VAL A 137 -5.48 2.42 -3.28
C VAL A 137 -6.88 1.89 -3.62
N GLU A 138 -7.80 2.76 -3.93
CA GLU A 138 -9.17 2.42 -4.34
C GLU A 138 -9.20 1.48 -5.55
N VAL A 139 -8.41 1.78 -6.56
CA VAL A 139 -8.31 0.95 -7.77
C VAL A 139 -7.63 -0.38 -7.47
N VAL A 140 -6.56 -0.40 -6.67
CA VAL A 140 -5.89 -1.65 -6.26
C VAL A 140 -6.85 -2.56 -5.50
N ASN A 141 -7.61 -2.02 -4.56
CA ASN A 141 -8.59 -2.81 -3.79
C ASN A 141 -9.71 -3.35 -4.68
N THR A 142 -10.18 -2.55 -5.63
CA THR A 142 -11.17 -3.01 -6.63
C THR A 142 -10.59 -4.11 -7.52
N LEU A 143 -9.33 -4.00 -7.92
CA LEU A 143 -8.62 -5.01 -8.71
C LEU A 143 -8.46 -6.32 -7.93
N ILE A 144 -8.07 -6.24 -6.65
CA ILE A 144 -7.96 -7.42 -5.77
C ILE A 144 -9.32 -8.14 -5.67
N GLU A 145 -10.38 -7.42 -5.37
CA GLU A 145 -11.73 -7.99 -5.27
C GLU A 145 -12.17 -8.65 -6.57
N TYR A 146 -12.03 -7.95 -7.69
CA TYR A 146 -12.42 -8.46 -9.00
C TYR A 146 -11.65 -9.72 -9.38
N THR A 147 -10.35 -9.71 -9.24
CA THR A 147 -9.50 -10.85 -9.64
C THR A 147 -9.71 -12.06 -8.75
N LEU A 148 -9.92 -11.87 -7.44
CA LEU A 148 -10.28 -12.97 -6.54
C LEU A 148 -11.63 -13.60 -6.92
N GLN A 149 -12.62 -12.83 -7.31
CA GLN A 149 -13.91 -13.33 -7.77
C GLN A 149 -13.77 -14.15 -9.07
N GLN A 150 -12.92 -13.72 -10.00
CA GLN A 150 -12.71 -14.40 -11.28
C GLN A 150 -11.92 -15.70 -11.14
N THR A 151 -11.08 -15.82 -10.15
CA THR A 151 -10.16 -16.95 -9.95
C THR A 151 -10.56 -17.87 -8.81
N HIS A 152 -11.81 -17.85 -8.36
CA HIS A 152 -12.30 -18.65 -7.23
C HIS A 152 -11.46 -18.47 -5.95
N GLN A 153 -11.21 -17.20 -5.59
CA GLN A 153 -10.47 -16.80 -4.39
C GLN A 153 -8.95 -17.11 -4.41
N GLN A 154 -8.38 -17.37 -5.58
CA GLN A 154 -6.94 -17.51 -5.75
C GLN A 154 -6.31 -16.17 -6.17
N PHE A 155 -5.31 -15.71 -5.43
CA PHE A 155 -4.56 -14.50 -5.79
C PHE A 155 -3.47 -14.84 -6.80
N SER A 156 -3.84 -14.87 -8.09
CA SER A 156 -2.92 -15.14 -9.19
C SER A 156 -2.23 -13.88 -9.66
N ARG A 157 -0.92 -13.77 -9.41
CA ARG A 157 -0.13 -12.58 -9.79
C ARG A 157 -0.13 -12.33 -11.29
N ASN A 158 0.01 -13.35 -12.10
CA ASN A 158 0.01 -13.21 -13.57
C ASN A 158 -1.32 -12.66 -14.08
N TYR A 159 -2.43 -13.14 -13.56
CA TYR A 159 -3.75 -12.66 -13.93
C TYR A 159 -3.98 -11.23 -13.47
N VAL A 160 -3.66 -10.92 -12.21
CA VAL A 160 -3.78 -9.57 -11.65
C VAL A 160 -2.93 -8.57 -12.44
N GLU A 161 -1.70 -8.91 -12.78
CA GLU A 161 -0.81 -8.05 -13.58
C GLU A 161 -1.38 -7.78 -14.98
N LYS A 162 -1.95 -8.79 -15.62
CA LYS A 162 -2.59 -8.64 -16.94
C LYS A 162 -3.77 -7.66 -16.88
N VAL A 163 -4.63 -7.80 -15.87
CA VAL A 163 -5.77 -6.90 -15.68
C VAL A 163 -5.29 -5.50 -15.31
N ALA A 164 -4.31 -5.38 -14.41
CA ALA A 164 -3.72 -4.10 -14.01
C ALA A 164 -3.14 -3.34 -15.22
N ALA A 165 -2.39 -4.02 -16.07
CA ALA A 165 -1.83 -3.42 -17.29
C ALA A 165 -2.93 -2.92 -18.24
N SER A 166 -4.01 -3.67 -18.38
CA SER A 166 -5.19 -3.24 -19.15
C SER A 166 -5.83 -1.99 -18.56
N TRP A 167 -6.02 -1.96 -17.25
CA TRP A 167 -6.62 -0.81 -16.57
C TRP A 167 -5.75 0.45 -16.66
N VAL A 168 -4.45 0.30 -16.59
CA VAL A 168 -3.52 1.42 -16.83
C VAL A 168 -3.69 2.00 -18.23
N ARG A 169 -3.74 1.15 -19.25
CA ARG A 169 -3.97 1.58 -20.64
C ARG A 169 -5.31 2.29 -20.84
N LEU A 170 -6.34 1.84 -20.13
CA LEU A 170 -7.70 2.41 -20.20
C LEU A 170 -7.85 3.65 -19.28
N GLY A 171 -6.80 4.04 -18.56
CA GLY A 171 -6.81 5.22 -17.69
C GLY A 171 -7.73 5.08 -16.49
N VAL A 172 -7.84 3.88 -15.91
CA VAL A 172 -8.67 3.63 -14.72
C VAL A 172 -8.05 4.32 -13.52
N ASP A 173 -8.71 5.36 -13.03
CA ASP A 173 -8.28 6.22 -11.92
C ASP A 173 -9.22 6.20 -10.71
N SER A 174 -10.34 5.48 -10.82
CA SER A 174 -11.37 5.38 -9.77
C SER A 174 -12.05 4.01 -9.78
N ARG A 175 -12.63 3.65 -8.64
CA ARG A 175 -13.48 2.47 -8.54
C ARG A 175 -14.65 2.52 -9.52
N LYS A 176 -15.29 3.68 -9.67
CA LYS A 176 -16.40 3.88 -10.61
C LYS A 176 -16.02 3.49 -12.03
N LYS A 177 -14.86 3.98 -12.50
CA LYS A 177 -14.36 3.66 -13.84
C LYS A 177 -13.98 2.20 -13.99
N ALA A 178 -13.38 1.59 -12.96
CA ALA A 178 -13.11 0.16 -12.92
C ALA A 178 -14.38 -0.67 -13.06
N LEU A 179 -15.42 -0.34 -12.31
CA LEU A 179 -16.72 -1.04 -12.38
C LEU A 179 -17.39 -0.89 -13.75
N GLU A 180 -17.29 0.26 -14.39
CA GLU A 180 -17.79 0.46 -15.75
C GLU A 180 -17.12 -0.52 -16.73
N ILE A 181 -15.80 -0.67 -16.63
CA ILE A 181 -15.04 -1.62 -17.47
C ILE A 181 -15.40 -3.07 -17.15
N ILE A 182 -15.46 -3.43 -15.88
CA ILE A 182 -15.85 -4.79 -15.42
C ILE A 182 -17.23 -5.17 -15.95
N ASN A 183 -18.19 -4.26 -15.89
CA ASN A 183 -19.56 -4.52 -16.31
C ASN A 183 -19.73 -4.58 -17.84
N GLN A 184 -18.85 -3.95 -18.60
CA GLN A 184 -18.89 -3.93 -20.07
C GLN A 184 -18.14 -5.12 -20.69
N ALA A 185 -17.11 -5.64 -20.00
CA ALA A 185 -16.32 -6.76 -20.51
C ALA A 185 -17.04 -8.09 -20.29
N PRO A 186 -17.29 -8.93 -21.32
CA PRO A 186 -17.73 -10.31 -21.11
C PRO A 186 -16.60 -11.04 -20.38
N THR A 187 -16.93 -11.72 -19.28
CA THR A 187 -15.98 -12.57 -18.56
C THR A 187 -15.55 -13.74 -19.45
N GLU A 188 -14.31 -14.23 -19.34
CA GLU A 188 -13.82 -15.39 -20.08
C GLU A 188 -14.77 -16.59 -19.92
N ASN A 189 -15.29 -16.82 -18.73
CA ASN A 189 -16.30 -17.86 -18.46
C ASN A 189 -17.63 -17.64 -19.21
N LYS A 190 -17.98 -16.41 -19.56
CA LYS A 190 -19.18 -16.14 -20.39
C LYS A 190 -18.89 -16.35 -21.88
N ARG A 191 -17.64 -16.20 -22.31
CA ARG A 191 -17.23 -16.50 -23.69
C ARG A 191 -17.25 -18.00 -23.95
N GLU A 192 -16.66 -18.80 -23.08
CA GLU A 192 -16.68 -20.28 -23.17
C GLU A 192 -18.12 -20.81 -23.20
N LYS A 193 -19.00 -20.33 -22.33
CA LYS A 193 -20.43 -20.72 -22.35
C LYS A 193 -21.21 -20.24 -23.57
N LYS A 194 -20.78 -19.15 -24.23
CA LYS A 194 -21.40 -18.72 -25.50
C LYS A 194 -20.90 -19.54 -26.67
N GLU A 195 -19.64 -19.96 -26.67
CA GLU A 195 -19.06 -20.81 -27.71
C GLU A 195 -19.63 -22.24 -27.65
N GLU A 196 -19.84 -22.79 -26.44
CA GLU A 196 -20.51 -24.09 -26.26
C GLU A 196 -21.99 -24.10 -26.67
N LYS A 197 -22.67 -22.95 -26.65
CA LYS A 197 -24.07 -22.85 -27.06
C LYS A 197 -24.29 -22.63 -28.56
N VAL A 198 -23.22 -22.39 -29.32
CA VAL A 198 -23.25 -22.14 -30.77
C VAL A 198 -22.88 -23.39 -31.57
N VAL A 199 -22.46 -24.45 -30.89
CA VAL A 199 -22.26 -25.78 -31.46
C VAL A 199 -23.47 -26.66 -31.18
#